data_692ff1764c651766007cf85482996feb
#
_entry.id   692ff1764c651766007cf85482996feb
#
_cell.length_a   1.000
_cell.length_b   1.000
_cell.length_c   1.000
_cell.angle_alpha   90.00
_cell.angle_beta   90.00
_cell.angle_gamma   90.00
#
_symmetry.space_group_name_H-M   'P 1'
#
loop_
_entity.id
_entity.type
_entity.pdbx_description
1 polymer ?
#
loop_
_entity_poly.entity_id
_entity_poly.type
_entity_poly.pdbx_seq_one_letter_code
_entity_poly.pdbx_strand_id
1 'polypeptide(L)'
;MGLEAIVGQELGAVEFVQDYVQLRFDGPLLTFYEWPEVFREEGSYAFGEPEYRDWLCALIGETVSAATVEEGEAVEIGFESGVSVRCSLRVEDLVGPEGESVGFADGSGEILSF
;
A
#
# COMPACT_ATOMS: atom_id res chain seq x y z
N MET A 1 -1.09 9.65 15.14
CA MET A 1 -0.05 9.75 14.16
C MET A 1 0.14 8.45 13.45
N GLY A 2 0.20 8.44 12.24
CA GLY A 2 0.36 7.21 11.55
C GLY A 2 0.18 7.39 10.07
N LEU A 3 -0.59 6.50 9.48
CA LEU A 3 -0.71 6.42 8.04
C LEU A 3 -1.29 7.69 7.41
N GLU A 4 -2.02 8.47 8.18
CA GLU A 4 -2.61 9.71 7.65
C GLU A 4 -1.55 10.70 7.17
N ALA A 5 -0.29 10.48 7.51
CA ALA A 5 0.79 11.35 7.04
C ALA A 5 0.91 11.38 5.52
N ILE A 6 0.42 10.35 4.83
CA ILE A 6 0.52 10.33 3.36
C ILE A 6 -0.70 10.95 2.68
N VAL A 7 -1.75 11.26 3.42
CA VAL A 7 -2.94 11.88 2.81
C VAL A 7 -2.55 13.25 2.29
N GLY A 8 -2.89 13.51 1.02
CA GLY A 8 -2.54 14.74 0.36
C GLY A 8 -1.20 14.70 -0.36
N GLN A 9 -0.44 13.63 -0.22
CA GLN A 9 0.84 13.51 -0.91
C GLN A 9 0.70 12.74 -2.21
N GLU A 10 1.57 13.06 -3.14
CA GLU A 10 1.63 12.34 -4.41
C GLU A 10 2.54 11.13 -4.25
N LEU A 11 2.14 10.03 -4.87
CA LEU A 11 2.98 8.85 -4.92
C LEU A 11 4.14 9.11 -5.88
N GLY A 12 5.36 9.00 -5.38
CA GLY A 12 6.54 9.32 -6.17
C GLY A 12 7.14 8.14 -6.89
N ALA A 13 7.03 6.93 -6.31
CA ALA A 13 7.64 5.76 -6.92
C ALA A 13 6.99 4.49 -6.40
N VAL A 14 7.01 3.47 -7.24
CA VAL A 14 6.59 2.12 -6.87
C VAL A 14 7.80 1.23 -7.10
N GLU A 15 8.26 0.54 -6.05
CA GLU A 15 9.43 -0.31 -6.14
C GLU A 15 9.05 -1.75 -5.89
N PHE A 16 9.17 -2.57 -6.92
CA PHE A 16 8.94 -4.00 -6.79
C PHE A 16 10.24 -4.68 -6.40
N VAL A 17 10.21 -5.36 -5.26
CA VAL A 17 11.34 -6.16 -4.81
C VAL A 17 10.87 -7.61 -4.82
N GLN A 18 11.80 -8.54 -4.76
CA GLN A 18 11.46 -9.95 -4.94
C GLN A 18 10.29 -10.40 -4.08
N ASP A 19 10.27 -9.98 -2.82
CA ASP A 19 9.29 -10.48 -1.86
C ASP A 19 8.30 -9.43 -1.37
N TYR A 20 8.40 -8.18 -1.86
CA TYR A 20 7.53 -7.11 -1.36
C TYR A 20 7.50 -5.95 -2.35
N VAL A 21 6.61 -5.00 -2.10
CA VAL A 21 6.52 -3.79 -2.91
C VAL A 21 6.49 -2.59 -1.99
N GLN A 22 7.14 -1.50 -2.42
CA GLN A 22 7.21 -0.27 -1.64
C GLN A 22 6.59 0.87 -2.42
N LEU A 23 5.81 1.70 -1.71
CA LEU A 23 5.27 2.95 -2.25
C LEU A 23 6.01 4.10 -1.58
N ARG A 24 6.71 4.89 -2.39
CA ARG A 24 7.52 6.02 -1.88
C ARG A 24 6.80 7.33 -2.07
N PHE A 25 6.70 8.07 -0.98
CA PHE A 25 6.16 9.42 -0.99
C PHE A 25 7.30 10.39 -0.67
N ASP A 26 6.99 11.66 -0.52
CA ASP A 26 8.03 12.65 -0.20
C ASP A 26 8.33 12.56 1.30
N GLY A 27 9.25 11.67 1.64
CA GLY A 27 9.61 11.36 3.03
C GLY A 27 9.05 10.03 3.48
N PRO A 28 7.74 9.85 3.54
CA PRO A 28 7.17 8.59 3.98
C PRO A 28 7.41 7.45 3.01
N LEU A 29 7.50 6.24 3.56
CA LEU A 29 7.70 5.02 2.77
C LEU A 29 6.77 3.94 3.32
N LEU A 30 5.99 3.34 2.45
CA LEU A 30 5.06 2.29 2.81
C LEU A 30 5.51 0.99 2.16
N THR A 31 5.75 -0.03 2.96
CA THR A 31 6.23 -1.33 2.48
C THR A 31 5.16 -2.38 2.72
N PHE A 32 4.78 -3.06 1.66
CA PHE A 32 3.81 -4.16 1.75
C PHE A 32 4.58 -5.47 1.67
N TYR A 33 4.64 -6.20 2.77
CA TYR A 33 5.26 -7.52 2.82
C TYR A 33 4.32 -8.61 2.34
N GLU A 34 3.02 -8.31 2.35
CA GLU A 34 2.02 -9.12 1.67
C GLU A 34 1.54 -8.31 0.49
N TRP A 35 1.37 -8.96 -0.65
CA TRP A 35 1.05 -8.26 -1.88
C TRP A 35 -0.34 -7.63 -1.80
N PRO A 36 -0.45 -6.31 -1.94
CA PRO A 36 -1.76 -5.66 -1.88
C PRO A 36 -2.55 -5.89 -3.16
N GLU A 37 -3.84 -5.71 -3.06
CA GLU A 37 -4.73 -5.81 -4.20
C GLU A 37 -5.11 -4.41 -4.66
N VAL A 38 -5.20 -4.21 -5.98
CA VAL A 38 -5.57 -2.92 -6.55
C VAL A 38 -7.03 -2.98 -6.95
N PHE A 39 -7.82 -2.02 -6.45
CA PHE A 39 -9.25 -1.94 -6.75
C PHE A 39 -9.52 -0.75 -7.64
N ARG A 40 -10.14 -1.01 -8.78
CA ARG A 40 -10.53 0.01 -9.73
C ARG A 40 -12.02 -0.11 -9.98
N GLU A 41 -12.59 0.89 -10.64
CA GLU A 41 -14.01 0.89 -10.91
C GLU A 41 -14.45 -0.37 -11.65
N GLU A 42 -13.65 -0.82 -12.60
CA GLU A 42 -14.00 -1.96 -13.43
C GLU A 42 -13.63 -3.31 -12.81
N GLY A 43 -12.95 -3.33 -11.67
CA GLY A 43 -12.60 -4.59 -11.02
C GLY A 43 -11.36 -4.49 -10.17
N SER A 44 -10.87 -5.64 -9.73
CA SER A 44 -9.69 -5.69 -8.88
C SER A 44 -8.61 -6.55 -9.53
N TYR A 45 -7.36 -6.27 -9.13
CA TYR A 45 -6.19 -6.94 -9.70
C TYR A 45 -5.28 -7.39 -8.57
N ALA A 46 -4.98 -8.68 -8.54
CA ALA A 46 -4.14 -9.28 -7.52
C ALA A 46 -2.77 -9.63 -8.09
N PHE A 47 -1.80 -9.80 -7.19
CA PHE A 47 -0.46 -10.18 -7.60
C PHE A 47 -0.49 -11.43 -8.47
N GLY A 48 0.21 -11.38 -9.57
CA GLY A 48 0.26 -12.49 -10.52
C GLY A 48 -0.65 -12.30 -11.71
N GLU A 49 -1.60 -11.36 -11.63
CA GLU A 49 -2.47 -11.10 -12.77
C GLU A 49 -1.75 -10.20 -13.77
N PRO A 50 -2.06 -10.33 -15.07
CA PRO A 50 -1.26 -9.70 -16.13
C PRO A 50 -1.09 -8.19 -16.00
N GLU A 51 -2.08 -7.46 -15.50
CA GLU A 51 -2.01 -6.01 -15.47
C GLU A 51 -1.73 -5.43 -14.09
N TYR A 52 -1.43 -6.31 -13.12
CA TYR A 52 -1.28 -5.88 -11.74
C TYR A 52 -0.21 -4.80 -11.58
N ARG A 53 0.98 -5.05 -12.12
CA ARG A 53 2.08 -4.11 -11.97
C ARG A 53 1.81 -2.80 -12.70
N ASP A 54 1.14 -2.89 -13.84
CA ASP A 54 0.81 -1.70 -14.61
C ASP A 54 -0.12 -0.79 -13.82
N TRP A 55 -1.11 -1.37 -13.15
CA TRP A 55 -2.06 -0.56 -12.39
C TRP A 55 -1.43 0.05 -11.16
N LEU A 56 -0.49 -0.64 -10.51
CA LEU A 56 0.24 -0.03 -9.40
C LEU A 56 1.11 1.11 -9.88
N CYS A 57 1.85 0.91 -10.97
CA CYS A 57 2.72 1.96 -11.50
C CYS A 57 1.92 3.15 -12.01
N ALA A 58 0.70 2.94 -12.46
CA ALA A 58 -0.14 4.02 -12.94
C ALA A 58 -0.51 5.00 -11.82
N LEU A 59 -0.33 4.61 -10.57
CA LEU A 59 -0.61 5.48 -9.43
C LEU A 59 0.48 6.51 -9.18
N ILE A 60 1.64 6.35 -9.81
CA ILE A 60 2.72 7.33 -9.65
C ILE A 60 2.23 8.68 -10.13
N GLY A 61 2.37 9.69 -9.28
CA GLY A 61 1.90 11.03 -9.59
C GLY A 61 0.50 11.32 -9.08
N GLU A 62 -0.20 10.29 -8.58
CA GLU A 62 -1.55 10.50 -8.06
C GLU A 62 -1.50 10.85 -6.58
N THR A 63 -2.49 11.63 -6.15
CA THR A 63 -2.56 12.11 -4.77
C THR A 63 -3.40 11.18 -3.92
N VAL A 64 -2.91 10.88 -2.73
CA VAL A 64 -3.66 10.06 -1.76
C VAL A 64 -4.81 10.88 -1.19
N SER A 65 -6.01 10.33 -1.27
CA SER A 65 -7.20 10.98 -0.72
C SER A 65 -7.57 10.44 0.66
N ALA A 66 -7.19 9.20 0.95
CA ALA A 66 -7.52 8.59 2.23
C ALA A 66 -6.56 7.46 2.53
N ALA A 67 -6.28 7.25 3.81
CA ALA A 67 -5.44 6.15 4.24
C ALA A 67 -6.03 5.64 5.54
N THR A 68 -6.41 4.36 5.58
CA THR A 68 -7.09 3.81 6.74
C THR A 68 -6.45 2.49 7.15
N VAL A 69 -6.50 2.24 8.46
CA VAL A 69 -6.07 0.98 9.03
C VAL A 69 -7.24 0.44 9.84
N GLU A 70 -7.70 -0.76 9.48
CA GLU A 70 -8.66 -1.49 10.29
C GLU A 70 -7.89 -2.60 10.98
N GLU A 71 -7.68 -2.45 12.27
CA GLU A 71 -6.82 -3.37 13.01
C GLU A 71 -7.26 -4.81 12.82
N GLY A 72 -6.28 -5.65 12.46
CA GLY A 72 -6.55 -7.05 12.24
C GLY A 72 -7.24 -7.37 10.93
N GLU A 73 -7.63 -6.37 10.16
CA GLU A 73 -8.35 -6.57 8.92
C GLU A 73 -7.58 -6.13 7.69
N ALA A 74 -7.26 -4.84 7.59
CA ALA A 74 -6.64 -4.35 6.36
C ALA A 74 -6.08 -2.96 6.49
N VAL A 75 -5.11 -2.66 5.62
CA VAL A 75 -4.64 -1.30 5.35
C VAL A 75 -5.14 -0.94 3.96
N GLU A 76 -5.74 0.23 3.82
CA GLU A 76 -6.27 0.66 2.53
C GLU A 76 -5.84 2.09 2.23
N ILE A 77 -5.32 2.29 1.01
CA ILE A 77 -4.89 3.60 0.53
C ILE A 77 -5.77 3.95 -0.65
N GLY A 78 -6.51 5.05 -0.53
CA GLY A 78 -7.36 5.54 -1.62
C GLY A 78 -6.71 6.72 -2.30
N PHE A 79 -6.87 6.81 -3.62
CA PHE A 79 -6.31 7.89 -4.42
C PHE A 79 -7.44 8.75 -4.99
N GLU A 80 -7.11 9.96 -5.37
CA GLU A 80 -8.13 10.90 -5.85
C GLU A 80 -8.80 10.43 -7.13
N SER A 81 -8.15 9.57 -7.88
CA SER A 81 -8.73 8.99 -9.09
C SER A 81 -9.84 7.98 -8.80
N GLY A 82 -9.98 7.56 -7.56
CA GLY A 82 -10.93 6.53 -7.19
C GLY A 82 -10.33 5.14 -7.08
N VAL A 83 -9.08 4.99 -7.46
CA VAL A 83 -8.37 3.72 -7.32
C VAL A 83 -7.95 3.56 -5.87
N SER A 84 -7.99 2.33 -5.34
CA SER A 84 -7.49 2.07 -4.01
C SER A 84 -6.59 0.84 -4.01
N VAL A 85 -5.73 0.77 -3.00
CA VAL A 85 -4.81 -0.33 -2.79
C VAL A 85 -5.09 -0.86 -1.40
N ARG A 86 -5.36 -2.16 -1.28
CA ARG A 86 -5.75 -2.75 -0.01
C ARG A 86 -4.90 -3.97 0.28
N CYS A 87 -4.37 -4.04 1.49
CA CYS A 87 -3.56 -5.16 1.94
C CYS A 87 -4.20 -5.78 3.17
N SER A 88 -4.39 -7.10 3.15
CA SER A 88 -4.99 -7.80 4.27
C SER A 88 -4.04 -7.85 5.47
N LEU A 89 -4.59 -7.65 6.66
CA LEU A 89 -3.86 -7.83 7.91
C LEU A 89 -4.34 -9.08 8.64
N ARG A 90 -5.25 -9.83 8.05
CA ARG A 90 -5.81 -11.00 8.70
C ARG A 90 -4.76 -12.10 8.77
N VAL A 91 -4.66 -12.73 9.93
CA VAL A 91 -3.64 -13.76 10.15
C VAL A 91 -3.73 -14.88 9.13
N GLU A 92 -4.95 -15.28 8.78
CA GLU A 92 -5.14 -16.39 7.85
C GLU A 92 -4.72 -16.04 6.42
N ASP A 93 -4.52 -14.75 6.11
CA ASP A 93 -4.10 -14.33 4.78
C ASP A 93 -2.60 -14.10 4.67
N LEU A 94 -1.88 -14.21 5.79
CA LEU A 94 -0.44 -13.96 5.78
C LEU A 94 0.30 -15.15 5.19
N VAL A 95 1.26 -14.85 4.33
CA VAL A 95 2.05 -15.89 3.65
C VAL A 95 3.45 -16.00 4.25
N GLY A 96 4.00 -14.88 4.69
CA GLY A 96 5.35 -14.88 5.22
C GLY A 96 5.43 -15.37 6.65
N PRO A 97 6.63 -15.66 7.13
CA PRO A 97 6.83 -16.16 8.50
C PRO A 97 6.67 -15.07 9.55
N GLU A 98 6.79 -13.82 9.18
CA GLU A 98 6.68 -12.72 10.10
C GLU A 98 5.22 -12.35 10.27
N GLY A 99 4.87 -11.80 11.40
CA GLY A 99 3.50 -11.37 11.61
C GLY A 99 3.18 -10.00 11.03
N GLU A 100 4.13 -9.40 10.33
CA GLU A 100 3.97 -8.05 9.81
C GLU A 100 3.58 -8.09 8.34
N SER A 101 2.48 -7.41 8.01
CA SER A 101 2.02 -7.32 6.61
C SER A 101 2.46 -6.01 5.97
N VAL A 102 2.49 -4.93 6.74
CA VAL A 102 2.76 -3.60 6.21
C VAL A 102 3.69 -2.87 7.17
N GLY A 103 4.74 -2.26 6.63
CA GLY A 103 5.63 -1.41 7.39
C GLY A 103 5.51 0.01 6.88
N PHE A 104 5.59 0.98 7.78
CA PHE A 104 5.45 2.37 7.42
C PHE A 104 6.49 3.21 8.15
N ALA A 105 7.31 3.92 7.37
CA ALA A 105 8.26 4.90 7.89
C ALA A 105 7.71 6.26 7.48
N ASP A 106 7.51 7.16 8.45
CA ASP A 106 6.83 8.42 8.18
C ASP A 106 7.76 9.54 7.71
N GLY A 107 9.05 9.25 7.58
CA GLY A 107 10.00 10.24 7.10
C GLY A 107 10.65 11.04 8.22
N SER A 108 10.15 10.94 9.45
CA SER A 108 10.72 11.66 10.58
C SER A 108 11.54 10.77 11.50
N GLY A 109 11.63 9.48 11.16
CA GLY A 109 12.31 8.50 11.98
C GLY A 109 11.38 7.55 12.69
N GLU A 110 10.09 7.83 12.64
CA GLU A 110 9.09 6.92 13.22
C GLU A 110 8.79 5.78 12.29
N ILE A 111 8.66 4.59 12.87
CA ILE A 111 8.38 3.38 12.10
C ILE A 111 7.18 2.67 12.75
N LEU A 112 6.22 2.33 11.92
CA LEU A 112 5.02 1.62 12.36
C LEU A 112 4.94 0.28 11.63
N SER A 113 4.36 -0.72 12.31
CA SER A 113 4.14 -2.04 11.73
C SER A 113 2.69 -2.44 11.90
N PHE A 114 2.13 -3.05 10.86
CA PHE A 114 0.73 -3.47 10.90
C PHE A 114 0.59 -4.94 10.52
#